data_905030ed9bd214b16fcc216bf46b01bd
#
_entry.id   905030ed9bd214b16fcc216bf46b01bd
#
_cell.length_a   1.000
_cell.length_b   1.000
_cell.length_c   1.000
_cell.angle_alpha   90.00
_cell.angle_beta   90.00
_cell.angle_gamma   90.00
#
_symmetry.space_group_name_H-M   'P 1'
#
loop_
_entity.id
_entity.type
_entity.pdbx_description
1 polymer ?
#
loop_
_entity_poly.entity_id
_entity_poly.type
_entity_poly.pdbx_seq_one_letter_code
_entity_poly.pdbx_strand_id
1 'polypeptide(L)'
;MTVPVISLGGQGVISVISNLFPEQMNMMAYAALDGDFKVAAELQQAMLPWTDFLGCEVNPIPIKAAMAKFGFNCGIGRLPLTALSNANQKVLEMLAK
;
A
#
# COMPACT_ATOMS: atom_id res chain seq x y z
N MET A 1 3.12 5.49 6.93
CA MET A 1 3.86 6.69 7.41
C MET A 1 3.40 8.02 6.81
N THR A 2 2.41 7.99 5.90
CA THR A 2 1.93 9.21 5.21
C THR A 2 1.48 10.30 6.19
N VAL A 3 0.56 9.96 7.09
CA VAL A 3 0.02 10.95 8.04
C VAL A 3 1.09 11.48 9.00
N PRO A 4 1.93 10.63 9.64
CA PRO A 4 3.01 11.13 10.48
C PRO A 4 3.99 12.04 9.74
N VAL A 5 4.37 11.71 8.51
CA VAL A 5 5.28 12.54 7.70
C VAL A 5 4.68 13.91 7.44
N ILE A 6 3.42 13.98 7.02
CA ILE A 6 2.75 15.25 6.74
C ILE A 6 2.56 16.05 8.04
N SER A 7 2.24 15.40 9.17
CA SER A 7 2.09 16.07 10.47
C SER A 7 3.38 16.75 10.93
N LEU A 8 4.54 16.26 10.48
CA LEU A 8 5.85 16.84 10.81
C LEU A 8 6.32 17.87 9.77
N GLY A 9 5.46 18.29 8.86
CA GLY A 9 5.78 19.33 7.88
C GLY A 9 6.07 18.81 6.47
N GLY A 10 5.95 17.53 6.22
CA GLY A 10 6.07 16.96 4.88
C GLY A 10 4.93 17.44 3.97
N GLN A 11 5.20 17.51 2.67
CA GLN A 11 4.24 18.02 1.68
C GLN A 11 3.62 16.91 0.82
N GLY A 12 4.03 15.67 1.02
CA GLY A 12 3.52 14.53 0.27
C GLY A 12 4.35 13.29 0.50
N VAL A 13 4.09 12.25 -0.28
CA VAL A 13 4.78 10.96 -0.19
C VAL A 13 4.96 10.35 -1.57
N ILE A 14 5.95 9.46 -1.68
CA ILE A 14 6.06 8.55 -2.83
C ILE A 14 5.66 7.17 -2.29
N SER A 15 4.54 6.64 -2.78
CA SER A 15 3.89 5.49 -2.16
C SER A 15 3.77 4.30 -3.10
N VAL A 16 4.13 3.12 -2.60
CA VAL A 16 3.94 1.85 -3.31
C VAL A 16 2.44 1.48 -3.34
N ILE A 17 1.73 1.68 -2.24
CA ILE A 17 0.31 1.33 -2.12
C ILE A 17 -0.57 2.16 -3.06
N SER A 18 -0.12 3.33 -3.51
CA SER A 18 -0.87 4.16 -4.45
C SER A 18 -1.04 3.51 -5.82
N ASN A 19 -0.23 2.52 -6.17
CA ASN A 19 -0.44 1.72 -7.39
C ASN A 19 -1.72 0.90 -7.32
N LEU A 20 -2.13 0.51 -6.12
CA LEU A 20 -3.30 -0.34 -5.89
C LEU A 20 -4.52 0.48 -5.46
N PHE A 21 -4.32 1.47 -4.60
CA PHE A 21 -5.38 2.28 -4.01
C PHE A 21 -5.08 3.79 -4.16
N PRO A 22 -5.01 4.32 -5.41
CA PRO A 22 -4.63 5.72 -5.62
C PRO A 22 -5.63 6.72 -5.02
N GLU A 23 -6.93 6.43 -5.10
CA GLU A 23 -7.96 7.33 -4.57
C GLU A 23 -7.87 7.46 -3.05
N GLN A 24 -7.72 6.35 -2.35
CA GLN A 24 -7.57 6.32 -0.90
C GLN A 24 -6.32 7.05 -0.43
N MET A 25 -5.21 6.85 -1.13
CA MET A 25 -3.96 7.54 -0.81
C MET A 25 -4.07 9.04 -1.07
N ASN A 26 -4.74 9.44 -2.16
CA ASN A 26 -4.98 10.82 -2.48
C ASN A 26 -5.83 11.49 -1.39
N MET A 27 -6.93 10.86 -0.98
CA MET A 27 -7.79 11.37 0.09
C MET A 27 -7.04 11.52 1.41
N MET A 28 -6.22 10.52 1.77
CA MET A 28 -5.41 10.53 2.99
C MET A 28 -4.41 11.69 2.98
N ALA A 29 -3.66 11.84 1.89
CA ALA A 29 -2.65 12.89 1.78
C ALA A 29 -3.28 14.29 1.84
N TYR A 30 -4.34 14.53 1.10
CA TYR A 30 -5.01 15.83 1.11
C TYR A 30 -5.69 16.14 2.44
N ALA A 31 -6.31 15.15 3.09
CA ALA A 31 -6.89 15.35 4.43
C ALA A 31 -5.81 15.78 5.43
N ALA A 32 -4.64 15.13 5.39
CA ALA A 32 -3.53 15.49 6.27
C ALA A 32 -2.97 16.88 5.95
N LEU A 33 -2.80 17.21 4.66
CA LEU A 33 -2.32 18.54 4.24
C LEU A 33 -3.29 19.66 4.63
N ASP A 34 -4.60 19.38 4.62
CA ASP A 34 -5.64 20.34 5.04
C ASP A 34 -5.78 20.43 6.57
N GLY A 35 -5.01 19.64 7.32
CA GLY A 35 -5.08 19.63 8.77
C GLY A 35 -6.17 18.76 9.36
N ASP A 36 -6.90 18.00 8.55
CA ASP A 36 -7.95 17.09 9.01
C ASP A 36 -7.34 15.73 9.38
N PHE A 37 -6.62 15.71 10.49
CA PHE A 37 -5.91 14.51 10.93
C PHE A 37 -6.83 13.40 11.44
N LYS A 38 -8.06 13.71 11.82
CA LYS A 38 -9.02 12.69 12.21
C LYS A 38 -9.39 11.80 11.02
N VAL A 39 -9.77 12.40 9.89
CA VAL A 39 -10.10 11.68 8.66
C VAL A 39 -8.85 11.00 8.10
N ALA A 40 -7.72 11.71 8.09
CA ALA A 40 -6.45 11.15 7.60
C ALA A 40 -6.04 9.91 8.40
N ALA A 41 -6.16 9.96 9.72
CA ALA A 41 -5.82 8.83 10.59
C ALA A 41 -6.75 7.63 10.35
N GLU A 42 -8.03 7.87 10.18
CA GLU A 42 -8.99 6.80 9.87
C GLU A 42 -8.64 6.10 8.56
N LEU A 43 -8.30 6.87 7.52
CA LEU A 43 -7.89 6.32 6.22
C LEU A 43 -6.59 5.52 6.33
N GLN A 44 -5.60 6.03 7.06
CA GLN A 44 -4.34 5.33 7.24
C GLN A 44 -4.52 4.03 8.01
N GLN A 45 -5.31 4.04 9.07
CA GLN A 45 -5.60 2.83 9.86
C GLN A 45 -6.33 1.78 9.03
N ALA A 46 -7.24 2.20 8.16
CA ALA A 46 -7.93 1.27 7.25
C ALA A 46 -6.97 0.63 6.25
N MET A 47 -5.88 1.31 5.89
CA MET A 47 -4.88 0.80 4.95
C MET A 47 -3.76 -0.02 5.60
N LEU A 48 -3.67 -0.07 6.95
CA LEU A 48 -2.58 -0.78 7.63
C LEU A 48 -2.43 -2.25 7.23
N PRO A 49 -3.51 -3.05 7.11
CA PRO A 49 -3.36 -4.44 6.67
C PRO A 49 -2.67 -4.56 5.32
N TRP A 50 -2.98 -3.68 4.37
CA TRP A 50 -2.32 -3.65 3.07
C TRP A 50 -0.88 -3.15 3.16
N THR A 51 -0.62 -2.14 3.99
CA THR A 51 0.72 -1.64 4.23
C THR A 51 1.62 -2.73 4.81
N ASP A 52 1.13 -3.48 5.78
CA ASP A 52 1.86 -4.61 6.38
C ASP A 52 2.11 -5.72 5.34
N PHE A 53 1.11 -6.04 4.53
CA PHE A 53 1.27 -7.02 3.45
C PHE A 53 2.34 -6.60 2.45
N LEU A 54 2.33 -5.33 2.04
CA LEU A 54 3.31 -4.83 1.06
C LEU A 54 4.74 -4.80 1.60
N GLY A 55 4.90 -4.84 2.93
CA GLY A 55 6.21 -4.93 3.57
C GLY A 55 6.67 -6.35 3.90
N CYS A 56 5.85 -7.39 3.62
CA CYS A 56 6.16 -8.76 4.04
C CYS A 56 7.26 -9.43 3.22
N GLU A 57 7.52 -8.95 2.01
CA GLU A 57 8.63 -9.41 1.16
C GLU A 57 9.24 -8.20 0.44
N VAL A 58 10.35 -8.42 -0.25
CA VAL A 58 11.04 -7.33 -0.96
C VAL A 58 10.13 -6.71 -2.02
N ASN A 59 10.04 -5.38 -2.02
CA ASN A 59 9.35 -4.64 -3.07
C ASN A 59 10.07 -4.87 -4.42
N PRO A 60 9.39 -5.13 -5.55
CA PRO A 60 7.93 -5.02 -5.77
C PRO A 60 7.15 -6.34 -5.72
N ILE A 61 7.66 -7.37 -5.05
CA ILE A 61 7.03 -8.71 -5.07
C ILE A 61 5.57 -8.64 -4.57
N PRO A 62 5.26 -8.09 -3.37
CA PRO A 62 3.89 -8.06 -2.88
C PRO A 62 2.94 -7.21 -3.72
N ILE A 63 3.38 -6.03 -4.18
CA ILE A 63 2.52 -5.13 -4.95
C ILE A 63 2.16 -5.73 -6.32
N LYS A 64 3.09 -6.39 -6.98
CA LYS A 64 2.81 -7.06 -8.25
C LYS A 64 1.81 -8.21 -8.08
N ALA A 65 1.95 -9.00 -7.00
CA ALA A 65 1.01 -10.06 -6.68
C ALA A 65 -0.38 -9.50 -6.38
N ALA A 66 -0.47 -8.41 -5.61
CA ALA A 66 -1.74 -7.77 -5.29
C ALA A 66 -2.43 -7.22 -6.53
N MET A 67 -1.69 -6.57 -7.42
CA MET A 67 -2.25 -6.05 -8.66
C MET A 67 -2.76 -7.16 -9.57
N ALA A 68 -2.06 -8.29 -9.64
CA ALA A 68 -2.52 -9.46 -10.38
C ALA A 68 -3.83 -10.00 -9.80
N LYS A 69 -4.00 -10.01 -8.48
CA LYS A 69 -5.23 -10.44 -7.81
C LYS A 69 -6.42 -9.56 -8.19
N PHE A 70 -6.18 -8.27 -8.43
CA PHE A 70 -7.22 -7.33 -8.87
C PHE A 70 -7.35 -7.25 -10.40
N GLY A 71 -6.72 -8.17 -11.14
CA GLY A 71 -6.88 -8.29 -12.58
C GLY A 71 -5.81 -7.59 -13.43
N PHE A 72 -4.78 -7.04 -12.81
CA PHE A 72 -3.70 -6.33 -13.50
C PHE A 72 -2.40 -7.11 -13.41
N ASN A 73 -2.11 -7.93 -14.42
CA ASN A 73 -0.93 -8.80 -14.40
C ASN A 73 0.33 -8.04 -14.82
N CYS A 74 1.20 -7.76 -13.86
CA CYS A 74 2.49 -7.08 -14.08
C CYS A 74 3.65 -8.06 -14.26
N GLY A 75 3.39 -9.38 -14.22
CA GLY A 75 4.42 -10.41 -14.30
C GLY A 75 5.20 -10.59 -12.99
N ILE A 76 6.33 -11.30 -13.09
CA ILE A 76 7.23 -11.58 -11.97
C ILE A 76 8.47 -10.69 -12.12
N GLY A 77 9.02 -10.22 -11.00
CA GLY A 77 10.23 -9.40 -11.00
C GLY A 77 11.45 -10.16 -11.55
N ARG A 78 12.45 -9.42 -11.99
CA ARG A 78 13.71 -10.00 -12.48
C ARG A 78 14.51 -10.59 -11.30
N LEU A 79 15.28 -11.64 -11.56
CA LEU A 79 16.17 -12.19 -10.55
C LEU A 79 17.11 -11.11 -10.00
N PRO A 80 17.43 -11.11 -8.69
CA PRO A 80 17.11 -12.14 -7.68
C PRO A 80 15.69 -12.13 -7.11
N LEU A 81 14.78 -11.29 -7.63
CA LEU A 81 13.38 -11.25 -7.19
C LEU A 81 12.63 -12.49 -7.67
N THR A 82 11.74 -12.99 -6.84
CA THR A 82 10.94 -14.18 -7.10
C THR A 82 9.45 -13.88 -6.98
N ALA A 83 8.61 -14.89 -7.21
CA ALA A 83 7.18 -14.79 -6.94
C ALA A 83 6.91 -14.75 -5.42
N LEU A 84 5.73 -14.27 -5.05
CA LEU A 84 5.29 -14.23 -3.66
C LEU A 84 5.26 -15.65 -3.05
N SER A 85 5.68 -15.77 -1.79
CA SER A 85 5.64 -17.06 -1.09
C SER A 85 4.21 -17.56 -0.90
N ASN A 86 4.03 -18.88 -0.74
CA ASN A 86 2.71 -19.47 -0.54
C ASN A 86 2.03 -18.94 0.74
N ALA A 87 2.78 -18.74 1.83
CA ALA A 87 2.23 -18.21 3.07
C ALA A 87 1.69 -16.79 2.86
N ASN A 88 2.44 -15.95 2.16
CA ASN A 88 2.02 -14.57 1.89
C ASN A 88 0.93 -14.50 0.83
N GLN A 89 0.87 -15.45 -0.09
CA GLN A 89 -0.23 -15.57 -1.04
C GLN A 89 -1.57 -15.80 -0.32
N LYS A 90 -1.57 -16.57 0.75
CA LYS A 90 -2.77 -16.78 1.59
C LYS A 90 -3.20 -15.49 2.29
N VAL A 91 -2.25 -14.69 2.77
CA VAL A 91 -2.54 -13.38 3.37
C VAL A 91 -3.21 -12.47 2.35
N LEU A 92 -2.68 -12.44 1.13
CA LEU A 92 -3.26 -11.65 0.03
C LEU A 92 -4.71 -12.07 -0.25
N GLU A 93 -4.98 -13.36 -0.32
CA GLU A 93 -6.34 -13.87 -0.55
C GLU A 93 -7.31 -13.45 0.55
N MET A 94 -6.87 -13.43 1.81
CA MET A 94 -7.68 -12.94 2.92
C MET A 94 -7.98 -11.45 2.81
N LEU A 95 -7.00 -10.63 2.45
CA LEU A 95 -7.17 -9.18 2.33
C LEU A 95 -8.05 -8.78 1.14
N ALA A 96 -8.01 -9.57 0.07
CA ALA A 96 -8.74 -9.26 -1.17
C ALA A 96 -10.20 -9.72 -1.18
N LYS A 97 -10.67 -10.34 -0.09
CA LYS A 97 -12.06 -10.77 0.02
C LYS A 97 -13.03 -9.63 0.25
#